data_ef8768f57a7db576df07878d02cb2cbc
#
_entry.id   ef8768f57a7db576df07878d02cb2cbc
#
_cell.length_a   1.000
_cell.length_b   1.000
_cell.length_c   1.000
_cell.angle_alpha   90.00
_cell.angle_beta   90.00
_cell.angle_gamma   90.00
#
_symmetry.space_group_name_H-M   'P 1'
#
loop_
_entity.id
_entity.type
_entity.pdbx_description
1 polymer ?
#
loop_
_entity_poly.entity_id
_entity_poly.type
_entity_poly.pdbx_seq_one_letter_code
_entity_poly.pdbx_strand_id
1 'polypeptide(L)'
;MELLKNMADTLTEYKKSVAHILSDEPVPLLVTGLSHIHKAHFLAALCYEKLPSPVLVITESEASAAKLTEDINTMCGDTAAYQFPASDLTLADTEAQSQEYEYKRIETLSAALSGKARLIISSSEAAVQLTVPKDVLEKHTVTLKAGDEIKLDELAKTLVSAGYTRCDMIEGKGQFSFRGSLADIYPVSSDYPVRIELWGDEIDTVASFDLDTQRRIDTVKSVSITPCGETIFEEGVLSGTLQTLLEKTEKNKKKNDEAAKRIRRDIARLRDGISVCCLNRYFPLCYKEPGSIFDYASTLIVSESFTASEAAKGAISAHLEDLKLLTEDGVLCKGLDRYLMSKAEYQDTVKNNVRLYMDTFIRGGGIDLSDILKLSLIHISE
;
A
#
# COMPACT_ATOMS: atom_id res chain seq x y z
N MET A 1 -8.62 25.60 -6.40
CA MET A 1 -8.85 24.90 -5.12
C MET A 1 -10.12 25.34 -4.41
N GLU A 2 -10.24 26.63 -4.05
CA GLU A 2 -11.42 27.21 -3.42
C GLU A 2 -12.71 27.06 -4.28
N LEU A 3 -12.57 27.04 -5.60
CA LEU A 3 -13.68 26.89 -6.54
C LEU A 3 -14.34 25.50 -6.44
N LEU A 4 -13.56 24.41 -6.35
CA LEU A 4 -14.09 23.04 -6.23
C LEU A 4 -14.88 22.84 -4.94
N LYS A 5 -14.36 23.36 -3.83
CA LYS A 5 -15.05 23.35 -2.55
C LYS A 5 -16.34 24.16 -2.60
N ASN A 6 -16.27 25.39 -3.14
CA ASN A 6 -17.42 26.26 -3.25
C ASN A 6 -18.53 25.67 -4.13
N MET A 7 -18.17 24.96 -5.22
CA MET A 7 -19.15 24.26 -6.05
C MET A 7 -19.82 23.11 -5.31
N ALA A 8 -19.05 22.28 -4.60
CA ALA A 8 -19.59 21.19 -3.79
C ALA A 8 -20.48 21.72 -2.65
N ASP A 9 -20.07 22.83 -2.02
CA ASP A 9 -20.82 23.48 -0.95
C ASP A 9 -22.16 24.09 -1.39
N THR A 10 -22.40 24.27 -2.68
CA THR A 10 -23.73 24.68 -3.19
C THR A 10 -24.73 23.53 -3.24
N LEU A 11 -24.26 22.28 -3.21
CA LEU A 11 -25.05 21.06 -3.39
C LEU A 11 -25.56 20.54 -2.04
N THR A 12 -26.86 20.59 -1.83
CA THR A 12 -27.50 20.06 -0.60
C THR A 12 -27.20 18.57 -0.39
N GLU A 13 -27.15 17.79 -1.48
CA GLU A 13 -26.93 16.36 -1.49
C GLU A 13 -25.47 16.01 -1.10
N TYR A 14 -24.51 16.82 -1.54
CA TYR A 14 -23.11 16.68 -1.11
C TYR A 14 -22.99 16.90 0.40
N LYS A 15 -23.59 17.99 0.92
CA LYS A 15 -23.59 18.27 2.37
C LYS A 15 -24.25 17.17 3.19
N LYS A 16 -25.35 16.60 2.70
CA LYS A 16 -25.99 15.44 3.34
C LYS A 16 -25.05 14.23 3.37
N SER A 17 -24.32 13.96 2.26
CA SER A 17 -23.37 12.86 2.19
C SER A 17 -22.19 13.06 3.15
N VAL A 18 -21.63 14.27 3.23
CA VAL A 18 -20.57 14.60 4.20
C VAL A 18 -21.07 14.48 5.65
N ALA A 19 -22.26 15.00 5.94
CA ALA A 19 -22.86 14.88 7.27
C ALA A 19 -23.10 13.41 7.66
N HIS A 20 -23.53 12.58 6.71
CA HIS A 20 -23.70 11.15 6.92
C HIS A 20 -22.40 10.41 7.18
N ILE A 21 -21.34 10.73 6.42
CA ILE A 21 -19.99 10.15 6.66
C ILE A 21 -19.50 10.47 8.07
N LEU A 22 -19.80 11.65 8.58
CA LEU A 22 -19.44 12.13 9.93
C LEU A 22 -20.36 11.63 11.03
N SER A 23 -21.53 11.08 10.69
CA SER A 23 -22.50 10.57 11.66
C SER A 23 -22.12 9.19 12.16
N ASP A 24 -22.69 8.80 13.30
CA ASP A 24 -22.57 7.42 13.84
C ASP A 24 -23.67 6.49 13.28
N GLU A 25 -24.37 6.90 12.22
CA GLU A 25 -25.41 6.06 11.63
C GLU A 25 -24.82 4.76 11.06
N PRO A 26 -25.34 3.59 11.44
CA PRO A 26 -24.76 2.30 11.02
C PRO A 26 -25.11 1.91 9.59
N VAL A 27 -26.14 2.53 9.00
CA VAL A 27 -26.61 2.20 7.64
C VAL A 27 -25.86 3.06 6.63
N PRO A 28 -25.15 2.48 5.65
CA PRO A 28 -24.44 3.27 4.66
C PRO A 28 -25.39 4.03 3.74
N LEU A 29 -24.98 5.21 3.32
CA LEU A 29 -25.69 6.01 2.34
C LEU A 29 -25.34 5.53 0.92
N LEU A 30 -26.34 5.42 0.05
CA LEU A 30 -26.15 5.18 -1.38
C LEU A 30 -26.31 6.49 -2.17
N VAL A 31 -25.25 6.86 -2.89
CA VAL A 31 -25.24 7.99 -3.83
C VAL A 31 -25.17 7.44 -5.24
N THR A 32 -26.08 7.87 -6.12
CA THR A 32 -26.18 7.37 -7.51
C THR A 32 -26.12 8.50 -8.52
N GLY A 33 -25.94 8.15 -9.81
CA GLY A 33 -25.95 9.12 -10.92
C GLY A 33 -24.60 9.80 -11.14
N LEU A 34 -23.55 9.42 -10.43
CA LEU A 34 -22.20 9.99 -10.60
C LEU A 34 -21.43 9.23 -11.70
N SER A 35 -21.07 9.93 -12.79
CA SER A 35 -20.06 9.43 -13.73
C SER A 35 -18.69 9.44 -13.09
N HIS A 36 -17.69 8.82 -13.76
CA HIS A 36 -16.32 8.75 -13.25
C HIS A 36 -15.75 10.12 -12.84
N ILE A 37 -15.88 11.13 -13.70
CA ILE A 37 -15.35 12.47 -13.41
C ILE A 37 -16.09 13.16 -12.25
N HIS A 38 -17.39 12.89 -12.07
CA HIS A 38 -18.16 13.42 -10.96
C HIS A 38 -17.79 12.76 -9.64
N LYS A 39 -17.44 11.45 -9.66
CA LYS A 39 -16.88 10.76 -8.50
C LYS A 39 -15.53 11.35 -8.11
N ALA A 40 -14.65 11.61 -9.09
CA ALA A 40 -13.37 12.28 -8.85
C ALA A 40 -13.55 13.66 -8.22
N HIS A 41 -14.49 14.46 -8.75
CA HIS A 41 -14.80 15.78 -8.20
C HIS A 41 -15.37 15.70 -6.76
N PHE A 42 -16.31 14.79 -6.52
CA PHE A 42 -16.87 14.55 -5.20
C PHE A 42 -15.78 14.19 -4.18
N LEU A 43 -14.90 13.25 -4.53
CA LEU A 43 -13.80 12.81 -3.67
C LEU A 43 -12.72 13.88 -3.50
N ALA A 44 -12.39 14.65 -4.54
CA ALA A 44 -11.51 15.80 -4.43
C ALA A 44 -12.07 16.87 -3.48
N ALA A 45 -13.38 17.14 -3.50
CA ALA A 45 -14.02 18.02 -2.54
C ALA A 45 -13.93 17.49 -1.11
N LEU A 46 -14.06 16.17 -0.89
CA LEU A 46 -13.88 15.55 0.43
C LEU A 46 -12.49 15.78 1.04
N CYS A 47 -11.45 15.96 0.22
CA CYS A 47 -10.10 16.26 0.70
C CYS A 47 -10.02 17.58 1.48
N TYR A 48 -10.98 18.48 1.30
CA TYR A 48 -11.05 19.77 2.01
C TYR A 48 -12.00 19.75 3.22
N GLU A 49 -12.69 18.65 3.43
CA GLU A 49 -13.54 18.47 4.61
C GLU A 49 -12.71 18.00 5.82
N LYS A 50 -13.23 18.30 7.01
CA LYS A 50 -12.61 17.82 8.27
C LYS A 50 -13.05 16.40 8.59
N LEU A 51 -12.75 15.48 7.67
CA LEU A 51 -13.02 14.06 7.87
C LEU A 51 -11.86 13.38 8.61
N PRO A 52 -12.15 12.33 9.39
CA PRO A 52 -11.10 11.42 9.83
C PRO A 52 -10.38 10.86 8.61
N SER A 53 -9.08 11.07 8.53
CA SER A 53 -8.27 10.64 7.38
C SER A 53 -7.30 9.52 7.76
N PRO A 54 -6.87 8.69 6.80
CA PRO A 54 -7.34 8.70 5.41
C PRO A 54 -8.72 8.05 5.24
N VAL A 55 -9.42 8.44 4.17
CA VAL A 55 -10.63 7.78 3.67
C VAL A 55 -10.21 6.75 2.63
N LEU A 56 -10.60 5.49 2.80
CA LEU A 56 -10.39 4.43 1.82
C LEU A 56 -11.54 4.41 0.80
N VAL A 57 -11.19 4.43 -0.47
CA VAL A 57 -12.13 4.29 -1.58
C VAL A 57 -11.82 3.01 -2.35
N ILE A 58 -12.75 2.08 -2.38
CA ILE A 58 -12.62 0.84 -3.15
C ILE A 58 -13.32 1.00 -4.49
N THR A 59 -12.61 0.65 -5.57
CA THR A 59 -13.12 0.63 -6.94
C THR A 59 -13.16 -0.81 -7.47
N GLU A 60 -13.82 -1.01 -8.60
CA GLU A 60 -14.00 -2.33 -9.21
C GLU A 60 -12.72 -2.87 -9.90
N SER A 61 -11.75 -1.99 -10.26
CA SER A 61 -10.55 -2.39 -11.00
C SER A 61 -9.34 -1.51 -10.72
N GLU A 62 -8.13 -2.04 -11.01
CA GLU A 62 -6.87 -1.29 -10.92
C GLU A 62 -6.87 -0.07 -11.85
N ALA A 63 -7.41 -0.21 -13.07
CA ALA A 63 -7.49 0.89 -14.02
C ALA A 63 -8.37 2.04 -13.50
N SER A 64 -9.51 1.71 -12.88
CA SER A 64 -10.39 2.71 -12.25
C SER A 64 -9.72 3.36 -11.05
N ALA A 65 -9.00 2.59 -10.22
CA ALA A 65 -8.27 3.13 -9.08
C ALA A 65 -7.16 4.10 -9.52
N ALA A 66 -6.35 3.72 -10.51
CA ALA A 66 -5.27 4.56 -11.03
C ALA A 66 -5.81 5.87 -11.61
N LYS A 67 -6.82 5.78 -12.49
CA LYS A 67 -7.44 6.95 -13.11
C LYS A 67 -8.10 7.87 -12.09
N LEU A 68 -8.81 7.31 -11.12
CA LEU A 68 -9.46 8.10 -10.07
C LEU A 68 -8.43 8.85 -9.20
N THR A 69 -7.30 8.21 -8.89
CA THR A 69 -6.19 8.83 -8.15
C THR A 69 -5.59 10.00 -8.92
N GLU A 70 -5.32 9.81 -10.22
CA GLU A 70 -4.76 10.84 -11.09
C GLU A 70 -5.71 12.05 -11.21
N ASP A 71 -7.01 11.79 -11.49
CA ASP A 71 -8.00 12.84 -11.63
C ASP A 71 -8.17 13.65 -10.34
N ILE A 72 -8.21 12.99 -9.16
CA ILE A 72 -8.31 13.65 -7.86
C ILE A 72 -7.08 14.54 -7.62
N ASN A 73 -5.86 14.01 -7.81
CA ASN A 73 -4.63 14.77 -7.57
C ASN A 73 -4.51 15.96 -8.54
N THR A 74 -4.92 15.77 -9.80
CA THR A 74 -5.00 16.87 -10.78
C THR A 74 -5.97 17.97 -10.32
N MET A 75 -7.14 17.60 -9.81
CA MET A 75 -8.13 18.56 -9.30
C MET A 75 -7.68 19.24 -8.01
N CYS A 76 -6.98 18.53 -7.13
CA CYS A 76 -6.43 19.10 -5.89
C CYS A 76 -5.21 19.98 -6.15
N GLY A 77 -4.46 19.75 -7.22
CA GLY A 77 -3.20 20.43 -7.53
C GLY A 77 -2.04 20.02 -6.62
N ASP A 78 -2.21 18.97 -5.84
CA ASP A 78 -1.21 18.34 -4.98
C ASP A 78 -1.50 16.84 -4.82
N THR A 79 -0.61 16.09 -4.15
CA THR A 79 -0.78 14.65 -3.88
C THR A 79 -1.65 14.46 -2.64
N ALA A 80 -2.97 14.45 -2.81
CA ALA A 80 -3.97 14.22 -1.77
C ALA A 80 -4.44 12.75 -1.70
N ALA A 81 -4.45 12.08 -2.84
CA ALA A 81 -4.87 10.68 -3.01
C ALA A 81 -3.67 9.79 -3.35
N TYR A 82 -3.58 8.64 -2.70
CA TYR A 82 -2.57 7.62 -2.91
C TYR A 82 -3.22 6.33 -3.39
N GLN A 83 -2.68 5.73 -4.45
CA GLN A 83 -3.16 4.43 -4.93
C GLN A 83 -2.51 3.30 -4.15
N PHE A 84 -3.33 2.39 -3.62
CA PHE A 84 -2.89 1.10 -3.08
C PHE A 84 -3.15 0.03 -4.12
N PRO A 85 -2.15 -0.34 -4.96
CA PRO A 85 -2.34 -1.28 -6.06
C PRO A 85 -2.34 -2.73 -5.59
N ALA A 86 -2.84 -3.64 -6.42
CA ALA A 86 -2.66 -5.06 -6.21
C ALA A 86 -1.17 -5.44 -6.34
N SER A 87 -0.68 -6.22 -5.38
CA SER A 87 0.64 -6.84 -5.47
C SER A 87 0.57 -8.04 -6.40
N ASP A 88 1.62 -8.25 -7.18
CA ASP A 88 1.79 -9.49 -7.93
C ASP A 88 2.15 -10.62 -6.96
N LEU A 89 1.17 -11.49 -6.70
CA LEU A 89 1.34 -12.69 -5.88
C LEU A 89 1.93 -13.86 -6.70
N THR A 90 2.84 -13.57 -7.62
CA THR A 90 3.57 -14.62 -8.35
C THR A 90 4.48 -15.36 -7.38
N LEU A 91 4.02 -16.53 -6.93
CA LEU A 91 4.73 -17.39 -5.98
C LEU A 91 5.79 -18.29 -6.67
N ALA A 92 5.89 -18.22 -7.99
CA ALA A 92 6.92 -18.87 -8.79
C ALA A 92 8.24 -18.09 -8.77
N ASP A 93 9.36 -18.78 -9.00
CA ASP A 93 10.66 -18.11 -9.13
C ASP A 93 10.74 -17.39 -10.48
N THR A 94 10.51 -16.09 -10.46
CA THR A 94 10.78 -15.19 -11.60
C THR A 94 12.02 -14.36 -11.27
N GLU A 95 13.04 -14.39 -12.12
CA GLU A 95 14.30 -13.66 -11.90
C GLU A 95 14.15 -12.14 -11.98
N ALA A 96 13.03 -11.63 -12.51
CA ALA A 96 12.76 -10.21 -12.66
C ALA A 96 11.32 -9.88 -12.25
N GLN A 97 11.07 -9.70 -10.96
CA GLN A 97 9.85 -9.04 -10.49
C GLN A 97 10.07 -7.52 -10.41
N SER A 98 9.16 -6.76 -11.01
CA SER A 98 9.12 -5.32 -10.78
C SER A 98 8.70 -5.06 -9.33
N GLN A 99 9.54 -4.36 -8.57
CA GLN A 99 9.23 -3.96 -7.20
C GLN A 99 8.37 -2.69 -7.12
N GLU A 100 8.01 -2.12 -8.28
CA GLU A 100 7.31 -0.84 -8.35
C GLU A 100 5.97 -0.85 -7.61
N TYR A 101 5.16 -1.90 -7.80
CA TYR A 101 3.88 -2.03 -7.10
C TYR A 101 4.07 -2.22 -5.59
N GLU A 102 5.07 -2.96 -5.17
CA GLU A 102 5.41 -3.17 -3.77
C GLU A 102 5.84 -1.86 -3.11
N TYR A 103 6.71 -1.10 -3.77
CA TYR A 103 7.12 0.23 -3.30
C TYR A 103 5.94 1.20 -3.20
N LYS A 104 5.04 1.18 -4.19
CA LYS A 104 3.84 2.02 -4.19
C LYS A 104 2.87 1.66 -3.06
N ARG A 105 2.76 0.38 -2.72
CA ARG A 105 1.97 -0.06 -1.56
C ARG A 105 2.57 0.47 -0.25
N ILE A 106 3.87 0.30 -0.04
CA ILE A 106 4.58 0.83 1.14
C ILE A 106 4.49 2.36 1.21
N GLU A 107 4.63 3.05 0.08
CA GLU A 107 4.45 4.51 0.00
C GLU A 107 3.05 4.92 0.47
N THR A 108 2.00 4.24 0.00
CA THR A 108 0.61 4.50 0.40
C THR A 108 0.37 4.24 1.88
N LEU A 109 0.86 3.10 2.42
CA LEU A 109 0.75 2.78 3.83
C LEU A 109 1.51 3.79 4.71
N SER A 110 2.71 4.20 4.29
CA SER A 110 3.49 5.24 4.96
C SER A 110 2.80 6.61 4.94
N ALA A 111 2.19 6.98 3.81
CA ALA A 111 1.43 8.22 3.68
C ALA A 111 0.19 8.22 4.59
N ALA A 112 -0.45 7.05 4.76
CA ALA A 112 -1.55 6.87 5.70
C ALA A 112 -1.09 7.07 7.17
N LEU A 113 0.02 6.44 7.57
CA LEU A 113 0.56 6.54 8.92
C LEU A 113 1.02 7.95 9.27
N SER A 114 1.67 8.63 8.32
CA SER A 114 2.18 10.00 8.53
C SER A 114 1.10 11.08 8.42
N GLY A 115 -0.15 10.73 8.10
CA GLY A 115 -1.25 11.66 7.89
C GLY A 115 -1.13 12.50 6.61
N LYS A 116 -0.24 12.14 5.68
CA LYS A 116 -0.12 12.78 4.36
C LYS A 116 -1.27 12.40 3.43
N ALA A 117 -1.67 11.13 3.44
CA ALA A 117 -2.78 10.66 2.64
C ALA A 117 -4.11 11.19 3.19
N ARG A 118 -4.87 11.89 2.37
CA ARG A 118 -6.27 12.23 2.65
C ARG A 118 -7.21 11.14 2.15
N LEU A 119 -6.89 10.58 0.99
CA LEU A 119 -7.59 9.47 0.38
C LEU A 119 -6.60 8.34 0.06
N ILE A 120 -7.06 7.12 0.22
CA ILE A 120 -6.42 5.91 -0.32
C ILE A 120 -7.39 5.34 -1.35
N ILE A 121 -6.93 5.14 -2.57
CA ILE A 121 -7.74 4.56 -3.65
C ILE A 121 -7.20 3.15 -3.92
N SER A 122 -8.07 2.15 -3.80
CA SER A 122 -7.71 0.75 -4.00
C SER A 122 -8.69 0.05 -4.93
N SER A 123 -8.22 -0.90 -5.70
CA SER A 123 -9.12 -1.83 -6.37
C SER A 123 -9.66 -2.87 -5.37
N SER A 124 -10.76 -3.52 -5.73
CA SER A 124 -11.28 -4.64 -4.96
C SER A 124 -10.29 -5.81 -4.88
N GLU A 125 -9.50 -6.02 -5.93
CA GLU A 125 -8.43 -7.02 -5.99
C GLU A 125 -7.31 -6.71 -4.99
N ALA A 126 -6.87 -5.45 -4.91
CA ALA A 126 -5.86 -5.01 -3.95
C ALA A 126 -6.40 -5.03 -2.51
N ALA A 127 -7.64 -4.62 -2.30
CA ALA A 127 -8.26 -4.52 -0.99
C ALA A 127 -8.46 -5.88 -0.28
N VAL A 128 -8.59 -6.98 -1.03
CA VAL A 128 -8.66 -8.33 -0.44
C VAL A 128 -7.28 -8.87 -0.04
N GLN A 129 -6.19 -8.27 -0.52
CA GLN A 129 -4.84 -8.69 -0.18
C GLN A 129 -4.48 -8.26 1.25
N LEU A 130 -3.91 -9.20 1.99
CA LEU A 130 -3.37 -8.93 3.32
C LEU A 130 -2.07 -8.12 3.18
N THR A 131 -1.77 -7.33 4.21
CA THR A 131 -0.60 -6.44 4.24
C THR A 131 0.09 -6.48 5.59
N VAL A 132 1.17 -5.75 5.74
CA VAL A 132 1.87 -5.57 7.01
C VAL A 132 0.94 -4.93 8.05
N PRO A 133 0.92 -5.39 9.32
CA PRO A 133 0.19 -4.72 10.39
C PRO A 133 0.73 -3.31 10.64
N LYS A 134 -0.16 -2.39 10.99
CA LYS A 134 0.13 -0.97 11.19
C LYS A 134 1.25 -0.73 12.21
N ASP A 135 1.17 -1.37 13.36
CA ASP A 135 2.15 -1.29 14.44
C ASP A 135 3.52 -1.85 14.04
N VAL A 136 3.54 -2.89 13.21
CA VAL A 136 4.79 -3.47 12.68
C VAL A 136 5.45 -2.49 11.71
N LEU A 137 4.69 -1.89 10.79
CA LEU A 137 5.24 -0.90 9.86
C LEU A 137 5.77 0.33 10.60
N GLU A 138 5.04 0.84 11.59
CA GLU A 138 5.49 1.93 12.47
C GLU A 138 6.80 1.58 13.18
N LYS A 139 6.88 0.40 13.81
CA LYS A 139 8.07 -0.07 14.53
C LYS A 139 9.31 -0.17 13.63
N HIS A 140 9.15 -0.58 12.38
CA HIS A 140 10.25 -0.77 11.43
C HIS A 140 10.53 0.45 10.57
N THR A 141 9.82 1.55 10.77
CA THR A 141 10.09 2.83 10.13
C THR A 141 11.09 3.62 10.97
N VAL A 142 12.26 3.91 10.40
CA VAL A 142 13.32 4.67 11.05
C VAL A 142 13.20 6.14 10.66
N THR A 143 13.15 7.04 11.63
CA THR A 143 13.18 8.48 11.38
C THR A 143 14.53 9.04 11.80
N LEU A 144 15.22 9.72 10.87
CA LEU A 144 16.52 10.34 11.09
C LEU A 144 16.40 11.87 10.93
N LYS A 145 17.03 12.61 11.81
CA LYS A 145 17.05 14.08 11.81
C LYS A 145 18.42 14.61 12.24
N ALA A 146 18.71 15.85 11.90
CA ALA A 146 19.92 16.53 12.38
C ALA A 146 19.98 16.54 13.92
N GLY A 147 21.16 16.24 14.48
CA GLY A 147 21.42 16.11 15.91
C GLY A 147 21.19 14.68 16.47
N ASP A 148 20.69 13.73 15.69
CA ASP A 148 20.61 12.33 16.13
C ASP A 148 22.02 11.69 16.07
N GLU A 149 22.32 10.82 17.03
CA GLU A 149 23.53 9.99 17.02
C GLU A 149 23.23 8.64 16.34
N ILE A 150 24.04 8.26 15.35
CA ILE A 150 23.87 7.01 14.63
C ILE A 150 25.20 6.45 14.16
N LYS A 151 25.38 5.14 14.33
CA LYS A 151 26.53 4.44 13.77
C LYS A 151 26.20 3.89 12.39
N LEU A 152 27.02 4.19 11.40
CA LEU A 152 26.80 3.73 10.02
C LEU A 152 26.67 2.21 9.90
N ASP A 153 27.43 1.44 10.69
CA ASP A 153 27.35 -0.03 10.69
C ASP A 153 26.00 -0.55 11.21
N GLU A 154 25.42 0.12 12.22
CA GLU A 154 24.09 -0.20 12.75
C GLU A 154 23.00 0.21 11.75
N LEU A 155 23.14 1.39 11.14
CA LEU A 155 22.24 1.85 10.07
C LEU A 155 22.28 0.88 8.88
N ALA A 156 23.48 0.42 8.45
CA ALA A 156 23.61 -0.55 7.37
C ALA A 156 22.84 -1.84 7.63
N LYS A 157 22.96 -2.40 8.85
CA LYS A 157 22.22 -3.61 9.25
C LYS A 157 20.71 -3.38 9.22
N THR A 158 20.27 -2.24 9.75
CA THR A 158 18.86 -1.85 9.75
C THR A 158 18.31 -1.72 8.32
N LEU A 159 19.05 -1.05 7.43
CA LEU A 159 18.66 -0.89 6.04
C LEU A 159 18.59 -2.24 5.30
N VAL A 160 19.59 -3.10 5.48
CA VAL A 160 19.59 -4.44 4.86
C VAL A 160 18.41 -5.29 5.39
N SER A 161 18.13 -5.24 6.69
CA SER A 161 16.99 -5.96 7.27
C SER A 161 15.64 -5.39 6.79
N ALA A 162 15.60 -4.11 6.48
CA ALA A 162 14.44 -3.45 5.88
C ALA A 162 14.29 -3.68 4.36
N GLY A 163 15.19 -4.47 3.77
CA GLY A 163 15.12 -4.85 2.34
C GLY A 163 15.88 -3.92 1.39
N TYR A 164 16.65 -2.95 1.91
CA TYR A 164 17.48 -2.08 1.08
C TYR A 164 18.71 -2.81 0.55
N THR A 165 19.09 -2.49 -0.68
CA THR A 165 20.30 -3.02 -1.31
C THR A 165 21.45 -2.04 -1.19
N ARG A 166 22.60 -2.51 -0.67
CA ARG A 166 23.82 -1.72 -0.64
C ARG A 166 24.46 -1.68 -2.02
N CYS A 167 24.87 -0.50 -2.47
CA CYS A 167 25.55 -0.28 -3.75
C CYS A 167 26.67 0.78 -3.60
N ASP A 168 27.50 0.91 -4.62
CA ASP A 168 28.57 1.92 -4.63
C ASP A 168 28.01 3.32 -4.88
N MET A 169 26.98 3.42 -5.74
CA MET A 169 26.21 4.62 -6.03
C MET A 169 24.75 4.25 -6.22
N ILE A 170 23.84 5.01 -5.61
CA ILE A 170 22.41 4.75 -5.73
C ILE A 170 21.91 5.16 -7.13
N GLU A 171 21.08 4.30 -7.71
CA GLU A 171 20.45 4.45 -9.03
C GLU A 171 18.92 4.40 -8.97
N GLY A 172 18.34 4.01 -7.82
CA GLY A 172 16.89 3.86 -7.67
C GLY A 172 16.44 3.68 -6.23
N LYS A 173 15.11 3.67 -6.06
CA LYS A 173 14.46 3.43 -4.77
C LYS A 173 14.90 2.11 -4.15
N GLY A 174 14.97 2.04 -2.83
CA GLY A 174 15.37 0.84 -2.10
C GLY A 174 16.88 0.56 -2.09
N GLN A 175 17.71 1.55 -2.48
CA GLN A 175 19.16 1.44 -2.48
C GLN A 175 19.79 2.40 -1.47
N PHE A 176 20.99 2.04 -0.97
CA PHE A 176 21.80 2.91 -0.14
C PHE A 176 23.30 2.76 -0.40
N SER A 177 24.05 3.82 -0.15
CA SER A 177 25.50 3.88 -0.32
C SER A 177 26.14 4.68 0.81
N PHE A 178 27.24 4.19 1.35
CA PHE A 178 28.04 4.90 2.36
C PHE A 178 29.43 5.23 1.83
N ARG A 179 29.83 6.50 1.95
CA ARG A 179 31.13 7.01 1.49
C ARG A 179 31.72 7.97 2.54
N GLY A 180 32.66 7.44 3.34
CA GLY A 180 33.21 8.22 4.46
C GLY A 180 32.14 8.58 5.47
N SER A 181 31.91 9.88 5.70
CA SER A 181 30.88 10.43 6.59
C SER A 181 29.54 10.69 5.89
N LEU A 182 29.34 10.21 4.66
CA LEU A 182 28.12 10.41 3.87
C LEU A 182 27.32 9.10 3.78
N ALA A 183 26.03 9.18 4.05
CA ALA A 183 25.07 8.14 3.80
C ALA A 183 24.03 8.62 2.79
N ASP A 184 24.03 8.04 1.60
CA ASP A 184 23.03 8.26 0.57
C ASP A 184 22.00 7.12 0.64
N ILE A 185 20.73 7.45 0.77
CA ILE A 185 19.63 6.48 0.87
C ILE A 185 18.50 6.94 -0.05
N TYR A 186 17.90 6.02 -0.81
CA TYR A 186 16.69 6.32 -1.56
C TYR A 186 15.49 5.58 -0.94
N PRO A 187 14.77 6.23 0.01
CA PRO A 187 13.59 5.62 0.62
C PRO A 187 12.52 5.33 -0.42
N VAL A 188 11.86 4.18 -0.31
CA VAL A 188 10.81 3.77 -1.26
C VAL A 188 9.57 4.68 -1.18
N SER A 189 9.36 5.30 -0.02
CA SER A 189 8.27 6.24 0.26
C SER A 189 8.61 7.71 -0.03
N SER A 190 9.74 7.99 -0.69
CA SER A 190 10.20 9.35 -1.03
C SER A 190 10.31 9.56 -2.53
N ASP A 191 10.03 10.79 -2.99
CA ASP A 191 10.22 11.16 -4.40
C ASP A 191 11.70 11.39 -4.76
N TYR A 192 12.52 11.74 -3.76
CA TYR A 192 13.93 12.03 -3.93
C TYR A 192 14.78 11.22 -2.97
N PRO A 193 16.00 10.83 -3.39
CA PRO A 193 16.99 10.29 -2.47
C PRO A 193 17.43 11.34 -1.47
N VAL A 194 17.92 10.86 -0.31
CA VAL A 194 18.42 11.69 0.77
C VAL A 194 19.89 11.43 1.02
N ARG A 195 20.64 12.50 1.28
CA ARG A 195 22.02 12.48 1.74
C ARG A 195 22.06 12.92 3.18
N ILE A 196 22.67 12.10 4.01
CA ILE A 196 22.89 12.33 5.43
C ILE A 196 24.39 12.57 5.60
N GLU A 197 24.77 13.73 6.10
CA GLU A 197 26.14 14.09 6.41
C GLU A 197 26.38 13.95 7.92
N LEU A 198 27.43 13.22 8.31
CA LEU A 198 27.75 12.96 9.70
C LEU A 198 29.02 13.72 10.13
N TRP A 199 29.01 14.21 11.36
CA TRP A 199 30.19 14.68 12.07
C TRP A 199 30.50 13.70 13.22
N GLY A 200 31.43 12.78 12.99
CA GLY A 200 31.59 11.60 13.85
C GLY A 200 30.38 10.68 13.71
N ASP A 201 29.70 10.44 14.83
CA ASP A 201 28.46 9.65 14.88
C ASP A 201 27.18 10.53 14.92
N GLU A 202 27.32 11.86 14.93
CA GLU A 202 26.18 12.79 14.94
C GLU A 202 25.78 13.18 13.52
N ILE A 203 24.48 13.20 13.24
CA ILE A 203 23.92 13.69 11.98
C ILE A 203 23.99 15.22 11.97
N ASP A 204 24.85 15.78 11.10
CA ASP A 204 24.98 17.22 10.90
C ASP A 204 23.87 17.75 10.01
N THR A 205 23.67 17.14 8.83
CA THR A 205 22.64 17.58 7.89
C THR A 205 21.92 16.40 7.23
N VAL A 206 20.63 16.64 6.89
CA VAL A 206 19.83 15.76 6.06
C VAL A 206 19.32 16.58 4.88
N ALA A 207 19.58 16.14 3.66
CA ALA A 207 19.19 16.86 2.45
C ALA A 207 18.67 15.92 1.37
N SER A 208 17.63 16.32 0.64
CA SER A 208 17.26 15.69 -0.62
C SER A 208 18.23 16.11 -1.73
N PHE A 209 18.46 15.22 -2.70
CA PHE A 209 19.30 15.52 -3.84
C PHE A 209 18.75 14.89 -5.12
N ASP A 210 19.15 15.43 -6.24
CA ASP A 210 18.79 14.95 -7.56
C ASP A 210 19.68 13.78 -7.97
N LEU A 211 19.07 12.67 -8.40
CA LEU A 211 19.77 11.42 -8.67
C LEU A 211 20.78 11.54 -9.83
N ASP A 212 20.40 12.26 -10.90
CA ASP A 212 21.19 12.37 -12.12
C ASP A 212 22.36 13.35 -11.94
N THR A 213 22.07 14.52 -11.37
CA THR A 213 23.07 15.59 -11.20
C THR A 213 23.85 15.51 -9.90
N GLN A 214 23.40 14.67 -8.95
CA GLN A 214 23.95 14.53 -7.59
C GLN A 214 23.96 15.84 -6.78
N ARG A 215 23.19 16.83 -7.23
CA ARG A 215 23.11 18.14 -6.57
C ARG A 215 22.04 18.14 -5.50
N ARG A 216 22.34 18.80 -4.39
CA ARG A 216 21.38 19.07 -3.33
C ARG A 216 20.19 19.86 -3.88
N ILE A 217 18.99 19.41 -3.56
CA ILE A 217 17.72 20.10 -3.87
C ILE A 217 17.35 20.96 -2.66
N ASP A 218 17.10 20.30 -1.51
CA ASP A 218 16.62 20.97 -0.31
C ASP A 218 17.19 20.35 0.97
N THR A 219 17.31 21.15 2.02
CA THR A 219 17.60 20.65 3.36
C THR A 219 16.28 20.29 4.03
N VAL A 220 16.17 19.05 4.50
CA VAL A 220 14.97 18.55 5.18
C VAL A 220 15.22 18.41 6.69
N LYS A 221 14.19 18.62 7.49
CA LYS A 221 14.31 18.52 8.95
C LYS A 221 14.49 17.08 9.42
N SER A 222 13.88 16.14 8.74
CA SER A 222 13.94 14.71 9.03
C SER A 222 13.58 13.91 7.80
N VAL A 223 14.00 12.65 7.77
CA VAL A 223 13.62 11.67 6.78
C VAL A 223 13.07 10.42 7.48
N SER A 224 11.96 9.88 6.98
CA SER A 224 11.43 8.60 7.40
C SER A 224 11.80 7.54 6.39
N ILE A 225 12.47 6.49 6.84
CA ILE A 225 12.93 5.36 6.04
C ILE A 225 12.06 4.18 6.40
N THR A 226 11.17 3.80 5.50
CA THR A 226 10.28 2.65 5.64
C THR A 226 10.96 1.38 5.13
N PRO A 227 10.51 0.18 5.54
CA PRO A 227 10.89 -1.06 4.85
C PRO A 227 10.57 -0.99 3.34
N CYS A 228 11.33 -1.75 2.54
CA CYS A 228 11.11 -1.82 1.09
C CYS A 228 9.91 -2.67 0.68
N GLY A 229 9.39 -3.51 1.58
CA GLY A 229 8.27 -4.41 1.29
C GLY A 229 7.45 -4.76 2.52
N GLU A 230 6.37 -5.48 2.28
CA GLU A 230 5.38 -5.86 3.31
C GLU A 230 5.77 -7.15 4.06
N THR A 231 6.80 -7.86 3.62
CA THR A 231 7.28 -9.12 4.21
C THR A 231 8.47 -8.82 5.12
N ILE A 232 8.18 -8.56 6.39
CA ILE A 232 9.17 -8.09 7.36
C ILE A 232 9.44 -9.19 8.40
N PHE A 233 10.69 -9.60 8.54
CA PHE A 233 11.14 -10.52 9.58
C PHE A 233 12.14 -9.81 10.50
N GLU A 234 12.08 -10.08 11.79
CA GLU A 234 13.15 -9.70 12.70
C GLU A 234 14.44 -10.46 12.37
N GLU A 235 15.59 -9.86 12.67
CA GLU A 235 16.89 -10.42 12.35
C GLU A 235 17.03 -11.86 12.90
N GLY A 236 17.43 -12.79 12.05
CA GLY A 236 17.61 -14.21 12.40
C GLY A 236 16.32 -15.05 12.47
N VAL A 237 15.14 -14.44 12.55
CA VAL A 237 13.85 -15.16 12.68
C VAL A 237 13.50 -15.90 11.40
N LEU A 238 13.73 -15.29 10.24
CA LEU A 238 13.42 -15.90 8.94
C LEU A 238 14.14 -17.26 8.77
N SER A 239 15.44 -17.33 9.09
CA SER A 239 16.21 -18.58 8.94
C SER A 239 15.65 -19.72 9.80
N GLY A 240 15.30 -19.44 11.07
CA GLY A 240 14.69 -20.42 11.98
C GLY A 240 13.29 -20.85 11.52
N THR A 241 12.51 -19.90 11.03
CA THR A 241 11.15 -20.15 10.49
C THR A 241 11.22 -21.04 9.24
N LEU A 242 12.14 -20.77 8.31
CA LEU A 242 12.35 -21.58 7.11
C LEU A 242 12.87 -22.97 7.44
N GLN A 243 13.74 -23.12 8.45
CA GLN A 243 14.20 -24.43 8.92
C GLN A 243 13.02 -25.28 9.44
N THR A 244 12.14 -24.67 10.24
CA THR A 244 10.94 -25.33 10.75
C THR A 244 9.96 -25.72 9.62
N LEU A 245 9.80 -24.83 8.61
CA LEU A 245 9.00 -25.11 7.43
C LEU A 245 9.57 -26.27 6.62
N LEU A 246 10.90 -26.30 6.43
CA LEU A 246 11.59 -27.36 5.72
C LEU A 246 11.35 -28.73 6.37
N GLU A 247 11.52 -28.83 7.69
CA GLU A 247 11.29 -30.06 8.45
C GLU A 247 9.86 -30.60 8.29
N LYS A 248 8.86 -29.70 8.29
CA LYS A 248 7.45 -30.07 8.04
C LYS A 248 7.23 -30.51 6.60
N THR A 249 7.89 -29.87 5.65
CA THR A 249 7.76 -30.13 4.21
C THR A 249 8.39 -31.50 3.87
N GLU A 250 9.54 -31.82 4.44
CA GLU A 250 10.26 -33.09 4.22
C GLU A 250 9.55 -34.32 4.79
N LYS A 251 8.73 -34.18 5.82
CA LYS A 251 7.89 -35.27 6.33
C LYS A 251 6.91 -35.80 5.27
N ASN A 252 6.58 -35.01 4.26
CA ASN A 252 5.68 -35.35 3.15
C ASN A 252 6.39 -35.50 1.79
N LYS A 253 7.55 -36.18 1.78
CA LYS A 253 8.53 -36.28 0.68
C LYS A 253 8.00 -36.55 -0.73
N LYS A 254 6.86 -37.21 -0.91
CA LYS A 254 6.42 -37.62 -2.26
C LYS A 254 5.74 -36.50 -3.08
N LYS A 255 5.32 -35.39 -2.47
CA LYS A 255 4.58 -34.29 -3.14
C LYS A 255 5.28 -32.91 -3.11
N ASN A 256 6.30 -32.71 -2.28
CA ASN A 256 6.84 -31.38 -1.99
C ASN A 256 8.34 -31.24 -2.28
N ASP A 257 8.89 -31.99 -3.25
CA ASP A 257 10.34 -31.99 -3.50
C ASP A 257 10.85 -30.63 -4.01
N GLU A 258 10.09 -29.98 -4.89
CA GLU A 258 10.45 -28.66 -5.42
C GLU A 258 10.35 -27.56 -4.34
N ALA A 259 9.30 -27.55 -3.53
CA ALA A 259 9.18 -26.62 -2.40
C ALA A 259 10.33 -26.80 -1.40
N ALA A 260 10.69 -28.04 -1.06
CA ALA A 260 11.80 -28.32 -0.16
C ALA A 260 13.16 -27.88 -0.73
N LYS A 261 13.41 -28.08 -2.04
CA LYS A 261 14.63 -27.58 -2.73
C LYS A 261 14.73 -26.05 -2.65
N ARG A 262 13.63 -25.34 -2.89
CA ARG A 262 13.59 -23.88 -2.79
C ARG A 262 13.89 -23.40 -1.39
N ILE A 263 13.21 -23.94 -0.38
CA ILE A 263 13.43 -23.55 1.01
C ILE A 263 14.90 -23.79 1.41
N ARG A 264 15.52 -24.92 1.01
CA ARG A 264 16.94 -25.17 1.28
C ARG A 264 17.84 -24.14 0.60
N ARG A 265 17.56 -23.78 -0.66
CA ARG A 265 18.29 -22.74 -1.39
C ARG A 265 18.18 -21.40 -0.68
N ASP A 266 16.98 -21.02 -0.25
CA ASP A 266 16.74 -19.75 0.42
C ASP A 266 17.41 -19.70 1.81
N ILE A 267 17.42 -20.81 2.57
CA ILE A 267 18.22 -20.94 3.80
C ILE A 267 19.72 -20.79 3.52
N ALA A 268 20.24 -21.40 2.46
CA ALA A 268 21.65 -21.27 2.10
C ALA A 268 22.00 -19.83 1.76
N ARG A 269 21.18 -19.13 0.96
CA ARG A 269 21.37 -17.71 0.65
C ARG A 269 21.43 -16.85 1.92
N LEU A 270 20.51 -17.05 2.86
CA LEU A 270 20.52 -16.31 4.13
C LEU A 270 21.78 -16.55 4.95
N ARG A 271 22.31 -17.78 4.96
CA ARG A 271 23.58 -18.10 5.63
C ARG A 271 24.78 -17.39 5.00
N ASP A 272 24.72 -17.23 3.69
CA ASP A 272 25.77 -16.54 2.92
C ASP A 272 25.61 -15.00 2.94
N GLY A 273 24.62 -14.47 3.68
CA GLY A 273 24.31 -13.05 3.75
C GLY A 273 23.67 -12.49 2.47
N ILE A 274 23.11 -13.37 1.63
CA ILE A 274 22.47 -13.01 0.36
C ILE A 274 20.96 -12.91 0.59
N SER A 275 20.33 -11.85 0.07
CA SER A 275 18.88 -11.67 0.14
C SER A 275 18.12 -12.79 -0.58
N VAL A 276 16.94 -13.14 -0.06
CA VAL A 276 16.05 -14.14 -0.66
C VAL A 276 15.28 -13.48 -1.81
N CYS A 277 15.32 -14.13 -2.97
CA CYS A 277 14.44 -13.73 -4.07
C CYS A 277 12.99 -14.09 -3.73
N CYS A 278 12.04 -13.25 -4.09
CA CYS A 278 10.59 -13.49 -3.86
C CYS A 278 10.27 -13.72 -2.36
N LEU A 279 10.75 -12.83 -1.49
CA LEU A 279 10.52 -12.89 -0.05
C LEU A 279 9.01 -12.93 0.30
N ASN A 280 8.17 -12.31 -0.55
CA ASN A 280 6.72 -12.26 -0.42
C ASN A 280 6.04 -13.63 -0.38
N ARG A 281 6.69 -14.67 -0.91
CA ARG A 281 6.24 -16.08 -0.74
C ARG A 281 6.10 -16.46 0.73
N TYR A 282 6.92 -15.89 1.60
CA TYR A 282 6.94 -16.19 3.02
C TYR A 282 6.10 -15.23 3.86
N PHE A 283 5.34 -14.35 3.21
CA PHE A 283 4.42 -13.42 3.88
C PHE A 283 3.50 -14.11 4.91
N PRO A 284 2.88 -15.30 4.63
CA PRO A 284 2.04 -15.97 5.61
C PRO A 284 2.74 -16.42 6.90
N LEU A 285 4.08 -16.39 6.92
CA LEU A 285 4.87 -16.77 8.09
C LEU A 285 5.33 -15.56 8.92
N CYS A 286 5.17 -14.33 8.39
CA CYS A 286 5.64 -13.11 9.05
C CYS A 286 4.76 -12.74 10.24
N TYR A 287 3.45 -12.85 10.05
CA TYR A 287 2.47 -12.30 10.98
C TYR A 287 1.51 -13.37 11.47
N LYS A 288 1.30 -13.40 12.78
CA LYS A 288 0.26 -14.25 13.37
C LYS A 288 -1.12 -13.74 12.96
N GLU A 289 -1.27 -12.42 12.96
CA GLU A 289 -2.45 -11.70 12.51
C GLU A 289 -1.98 -10.64 11.51
N PRO A 290 -2.04 -10.91 10.19
CA PRO A 290 -1.67 -9.95 9.18
C PRO A 290 -2.69 -8.82 9.13
N GLY A 291 -2.22 -7.63 8.74
CA GLY A 291 -3.07 -6.46 8.54
C GLY A 291 -3.79 -6.47 7.20
N SER A 292 -4.62 -5.46 7.01
CA SER A 292 -5.35 -5.17 5.78
C SER A 292 -5.31 -3.66 5.50
N ILE A 293 -5.60 -3.23 4.28
CA ILE A 293 -5.68 -1.79 3.97
C ILE A 293 -6.79 -1.09 4.77
N PHE A 294 -7.80 -1.83 5.21
CA PHE A 294 -8.87 -1.30 6.05
C PHE A 294 -8.37 -0.80 7.41
N ASP A 295 -7.29 -1.39 7.95
CA ASP A 295 -6.72 -1.00 9.24
C ASP A 295 -6.01 0.36 9.17
N TYR A 296 -5.64 0.79 7.97
CA TYR A 296 -4.97 2.07 7.71
C TYR A 296 -5.93 3.23 7.42
N ALA A 297 -7.22 2.96 7.35
CA ALA A 297 -8.25 3.95 7.02
C ALA A 297 -9.24 4.16 8.15
N SER A 298 -9.80 5.37 8.21
CA SER A 298 -10.80 5.73 9.21
C SER A 298 -12.23 5.66 8.69
N THR A 299 -12.41 5.67 7.37
CA THR A 299 -13.72 5.70 6.70
C THR A 299 -13.63 4.91 5.41
N LEU A 300 -14.66 4.15 5.08
CA LEU A 300 -14.75 3.37 3.85
C LEU A 300 -15.85 3.90 2.93
N ILE A 301 -15.47 4.13 1.68
CA ILE A 301 -16.36 4.42 0.54
C ILE A 301 -16.18 3.31 -0.49
N VAL A 302 -17.25 2.82 -1.08
CA VAL A 302 -17.20 1.81 -2.16
C VAL A 302 -17.85 2.38 -3.41
N SER A 303 -17.07 2.41 -4.50
CA SER A 303 -17.53 2.81 -5.83
C SER A 303 -17.96 1.59 -6.63
N GLU A 304 -19.07 1.69 -7.38
CA GLU A 304 -19.63 0.59 -8.19
C GLU A 304 -19.82 -0.69 -7.33
N SER A 305 -20.59 -0.57 -6.28
CA SER A 305 -20.72 -1.53 -5.17
C SER A 305 -20.91 -2.98 -5.61
N PHE A 306 -21.76 -3.22 -6.61
CA PHE A 306 -21.99 -4.58 -7.13
C PHE A 306 -20.77 -5.12 -7.87
N THR A 307 -20.22 -4.34 -8.80
CA THR A 307 -19.06 -4.76 -9.62
C THR A 307 -17.82 -4.93 -8.76
N ALA A 308 -17.62 -4.04 -7.78
CA ALA A 308 -16.54 -4.15 -6.81
C ALA A 308 -16.64 -5.43 -5.96
N SER A 309 -17.85 -5.78 -5.49
CA SER A 309 -18.08 -7.02 -4.74
C SER A 309 -17.80 -8.27 -5.57
N GLU A 310 -18.24 -8.30 -6.84
CA GLU A 310 -17.98 -9.44 -7.73
C GLU A 310 -16.50 -9.55 -8.10
N ALA A 311 -15.81 -8.42 -8.33
CA ALA A 311 -14.36 -8.39 -8.58
C ALA A 311 -13.57 -8.96 -7.38
N ALA A 312 -13.91 -8.56 -6.15
CA ALA A 312 -13.29 -9.12 -4.94
C ALA A 312 -13.49 -10.64 -4.82
N LYS A 313 -14.72 -11.12 -5.04
CA LYS A 313 -15.03 -12.57 -5.01
C LYS A 313 -14.29 -13.34 -6.09
N GLY A 314 -14.17 -12.73 -7.28
CA GLY A 314 -13.42 -13.27 -8.42
C GLY A 314 -11.94 -13.42 -8.09
N ALA A 315 -11.32 -12.35 -7.58
CA ALA A 315 -9.90 -12.34 -7.18
C ALA A 315 -9.59 -13.40 -6.12
N ILE A 316 -10.41 -13.49 -5.06
CA ILE A 316 -10.24 -14.53 -4.03
C ILE A 316 -10.37 -15.93 -4.61
N SER A 317 -11.35 -16.16 -5.51
CA SER A 317 -11.56 -17.48 -6.11
C SER A 317 -10.40 -17.90 -7.02
N ALA A 318 -9.93 -17.00 -7.88
CA ALA A 318 -8.80 -17.25 -8.77
C ALA A 318 -7.53 -17.57 -7.96
N HIS A 319 -7.24 -16.77 -6.93
CA HIS A 319 -6.07 -17.01 -6.09
C HIS A 319 -6.12 -18.36 -5.37
N LEU A 320 -7.29 -18.78 -4.87
CA LEU A 320 -7.45 -20.09 -4.24
C LEU A 320 -7.25 -21.25 -5.22
N GLU A 321 -7.65 -21.10 -6.50
CA GLU A 321 -7.38 -22.08 -7.55
C GLU A 321 -5.88 -22.15 -7.85
N ASP A 322 -5.20 -21.00 -7.97
CA ASP A 322 -3.75 -20.95 -8.18
C ASP A 322 -2.97 -21.59 -7.03
N LEU A 323 -3.32 -21.27 -5.77
CA LEU A 323 -2.70 -21.91 -4.60
C LEU A 323 -2.89 -23.42 -4.60
N LYS A 324 -4.07 -23.90 -5.01
CA LYS A 324 -4.36 -25.33 -5.10
C LYS A 324 -3.46 -25.98 -6.14
N LEU A 325 -3.35 -25.42 -7.34
CA LEU A 325 -2.47 -25.94 -8.41
C LEU A 325 -1.02 -25.96 -7.97
N LEU A 326 -0.49 -24.88 -7.41
CA LEU A 326 0.89 -24.79 -6.91
C LEU A 326 1.17 -25.81 -5.79
N THR A 327 0.17 -26.12 -4.97
CA THR A 327 0.28 -27.13 -3.91
C THR A 327 0.22 -28.55 -4.48
N GLU A 328 -0.62 -28.81 -5.48
CA GLU A 328 -0.73 -30.09 -6.17
C GLU A 328 0.54 -30.42 -6.95
N ASP A 329 1.14 -29.43 -7.59
CA ASP A 329 2.40 -29.53 -8.33
C ASP A 329 3.64 -29.59 -7.40
N GLY A 330 3.45 -29.45 -6.10
CA GLY A 330 4.54 -29.47 -5.12
C GLY A 330 5.46 -28.26 -5.15
N VAL A 331 5.01 -27.18 -5.78
CA VAL A 331 5.71 -25.88 -5.87
C VAL A 331 5.57 -25.11 -4.58
N LEU A 332 4.40 -25.19 -3.96
CA LEU A 332 4.08 -24.57 -2.68
C LEU A 332 3.84 -25.63 -1.60
N CYS A 333 4.27 -25.39 -0.38
CA CYS A 333 4.03 -26.27 0.75
C CYS A 333 2.92 -25.72 1.66
N LYS A 334 2.34 -26.59 2.49
CA LYS A 334 1.34 -26.20 3.48
C LYS A 334 1.89 -25.15 4.46
N GLY A 335 1.08 -24.15 4.78
CA GLY A 335 1.43 -23.02 5.66
C GLY A 335 1.85 -21.77 4.90
N LEU A 336 1.85 -21.83 3.56
CA LEU A 336 2.06 -20.68 2.69
C LEU A 336 0.78 -20.44 1.85
N ASP A 337 -0.35 -20.27 2.52
CA ASP A 337 -1.68 -20.24 1.88
C ASP A 337 -2.53 -19.02 2.26
N ARG A 338 -2.05 -18.15 3.16
CA ARG A 338 -2.82 -16.98 3.63
C ARG A 338 -2.23 -15.66 3.14
N TYR A 339 -2.55 -15.30 1.90
CA TYR A 339 -2.18 -14.01 1.29
C TYR A 339 -3.37 -13.06 1.15
N LEU A 340 -4.58 -13.59 1.14
CA LEU A 340 -5.81 -12.83 0.97
C LEU A 340 -6.76 -13.03 2.15
N MET A 341 -7.65 -12.08 2.32
CA MET A 341 -8.85 -12.26 3.15
C MET A 341 -9.73 -13.35 2.54
N SER A 342 -10.42 -14.10 3.36
CA SER A 342 -11.52 -14.97 2.91
C SER A 342 -12.70 -14.11 2.42
N LYS A 343 -13.61 -14.72 1.65
CA LYS A 343 -14.84 -14.04 1.20
C LYS A 343 -15.67 -13.52 2.37
N ALA A 344 -15.74 -14.29 3.45
CA ALA A 344 -16.49 -13.91 4.64
C ALA A 344 -15.82 -12.73 5.36
N GLU A 345 -14.51 -12.80 5.60
CA GLU A 345 -13.75 -11.70 6.24
C GLU A 345 -13.92 -10.39 5.44
N TYR A 346 -13.75 -10.43 4.12
CA TYR A 346 -13.92 -9.24 3.27
C TYR A 346 -15.35 -8.67 3.36
N GLN A 347 -16.37 -9.53 3.23
CA GLN A 347 -17.76 -9.10 3.28
C GLN A 347 -18.14 -8.49 4.63
N ASP A 348 -17.71 -9.11 5.73
CA ASP A 348 -17.95 -8.61 7.08
C ASP A 348 -17.20 -7.29 7.32
N THR A 349 -15.96 -7.17 6.83
CA THR A 349 -15.17 -5.94 6.94
C THR A 349 -15.82 -4.79 6.18
N VAL A 350 -16.23 -5.01 4.92
CA VAL A 350 -16.93 -3.98 4.13
C VAL A 350 -18.25 -3.60 4.79
N LYS A 351 -19.07 -4.59 5.17
CA LYS A 351 -20.37 -4.33 5.79
C LYS A 351 -20.28 -3.50 7.08
N ASN A 352 -19.27 -3.75 7.89
CA ASN A 352 -19.13 -3.07 9.18
C ASN A 352 -18.49 -1.67 9.08
N ASN A 353 -17.72 -1.39 8.00
CA ASN A 353 -16.95 -0.14 7.89
C ASN A 353 -17.46 0.82 6.82
N VAL A 354 -18.26 0.35 5.84
CA VAL A 354 -18.72 1.20 4.75
C VAL A 354 -19.69 2.28 5.25
N ARG A 355 -19.39 3.53 4.84
CA ARG A 355 -20.22 4.71 5.15
C ARG A 355 -20.97 5.22 3.92
N LEU A 356 -20.39 5.03 2.74
CA LEU A 356 -20.94 5.56 1.50
C LEU A 356 -20.73 4.56 0.35
N TYR A 357 -21.79 4.35 -0.44
CA TYR A 357 -21.72 3.72 -1.75
C TYR A 357 -21.89 4.79 -2.84
N MET A 358 -21.08 4.72 -3.90
CA MET A 358 -21.10 5.64 -5.04
C MET A 358 -21.29 4.85 -6.34
N ASP A 359 -22.51 4.70 -6.80
CA ASP A 359 -22.84 3.94 -7.99
C ASP A 359 -23.25 4.85 -9.16
N THR A 360 -22.85 4.49 -10.39
CA THR A 360 -23.24 5.25 -11.58
C THR A 360 -24.72 5.06 -11.87
N PHE A 361 -25.27 3.86 -11.65
CA PHE A 361 -26.67 3.54 -11.93
C PHE A 361 -27.45 3.17 -10.68
N ILE A 362 -28.72 3.56 -10.65
CA ILE A 362 -29.64 3.20 -9.57
C ILE A 362 -29.94 1.70 -9.66
N ARG A 363 -29.59 0.95 -8.60
CA ARG A 363 -29.96 -0.46 -8.43
C ARG A 363 -30.84 -0.67 -7.19
N GLY A 364 -31.48 0.38 -6.69
CA GLY A 364 -32.30 0.38 -5.48
C GLY A 364 -32.62 1.81 -5.03
N GLY A 365 -33.22 1.97 -3.84
CA GLY A 365 -33.46 3.29 -3.24
C GLY A 365 -32.16 3.91 -2.72
N GLY A 366 -31.93 5.19 -3.01
CA GLY A 366 -30.77 5.97 -2.56
C GLY A 366 -30.94 7.44 -2.87
N ILE A 367 -29.93 8.26 -2.55
CA ILE A 367 -29.89 9.66 -2.98
C ILE A 367 -29.44 9.68 -4.44
N ASP A 368 -30.33 10.14 -5.33
CA ASP A 368 -30.01 10.32 -6.74
C ASP A 368 -29.33 11.68 -6.95
N LEU A 369 -28.10 11.65 -7.42
CA LEU A 369 -27.32 12.81 -7.82
C LEU A 369 -27.32 13.06 -9.33
N SER A 370 -28.17 12.37 -10.11
CA SER A 370 -28.26 12.55 -11.55
C SER A 370 -28.66 14.00 -11.95
N ASP A 371 -29.34 14.74 -11.08
CA ASP A 371 -29.68 16.15 -11.31
C ASP A 371 -28.46 17.08 -11.22
N ILE A 372 -27.37 16.69 -10.55
CA ILE A 372 -26.09 17.42 -10.57
C ILE A 372 -25.47 17.40 -11.96
N LEU A 373 -25.63 16.30 -12.70
CA LEU A 373 -25.19 16.17 -14.10
C LEU A 373 -25.85 17.22 -15.01
N LYS A 374 -27.12 17.57 -14.76
CA LYS A 374 -27.84 18.59 -15.51
C LYS A 374 -27.31 19.99 -15.21
N LEU A 375 -26.99 20.27 -13.94
CA LEU A 375 -26.43 21.57 -13.52
C LEU A 375 -25.01 21.78 -14.04
N SER A 376 -24.13 20.75 -14.02
CA SER A 376 -22.77 20.87 -14.54
C SER A 376 -22.73 21.03 -16.07
N LEU A 377 -23.65 20.44 -16.81
CA LEU A 377 -23.78 20.63 -18.26
C LEU A 377 -24.28 22.02 -18.63
N ILE A 378 -25.13 22.66 -17.82
CA ILE A 378 -25.62 24.01 -18.03
C ILE A 378 -24.51 25.05 -17.80
N HIS A 379 -23.59 24.82 -16.86
CA HIS A 379 -22.46 25.71 -16.60
C HIS A 379 -21.28 25.58 -17.56
N ILE A 380 -21.21 24.51 -18.34
CA ILE A 380 -20.19 24.32 -19.41
C ILE A 380 -20.62 24.97 -20.73
N SER A 381 -21.87 25.31 -20.87
CA SER A 381 -22.45 25.92 -22.10
C SER A 381 -22.62 27.47 -22.04
N GLU A 382 -22.21 28.13 -20.97
CA GLU A 382 -22.04 29.56 -20.84
C GLU A 382 -20.56 29.93 -20.61
#